data_adeee8cf4ef655515dbe7e1dca5b37ea
#
_entry.id   adeee8cf4ef655515dbe7e1dca5b37ea
#
_cell.length_a   1.000
_cell.length_b   1.000
_cell.length_c   1.000
_cell.angle_alpha   90.00
_cell.angle_beta   90.00
_cell.angle_gamma   90.00
#
_symmetry.space_group_name_H-M   'P 1'
#
loop_
_entity.id
_entity.type
_entity.pdbx_description
1 polymer ?
#
loop_
_entity_poly.entity_id
_entity_poly.type
_entity_poly.pdbx_seq_one_letter_code
_entity_poly.pdbx_strand_id
1 'polypeptide(L)'
;MNNEMSDPQIEEFYTIVKELEKFDTFTNFLDVHQPELAIVFGRTKRRVDELTSALISKGYKAEGLHGDITQAKRLEVLKKFKNDQINILVATDVAARGLDISGVSHVYNFDIPQDTESYTHRIGRTGRAGKEGIAVTFVNPIEMDYIRQIEDANGRKMSALRPPHRKEVLQAREDDIKEKVENWMSKESESRLKRISTELLNEYNDVDLVAALLQELVEANDEVEVQLTFEKPLSRKGRNGKPSGSRNRNSKRGNPKFDSKSKRSKGYSSKKKSTKKFDRKEKSSGGSRPMKGRTFADHQK
;
A
#
# COMPACT_ATOMS: atom_id res chain seq x y z
N MET A 1 40.08 18.76 -6.58
CA MET A 1 38.74 19.02 -7.06
C MET A 1 37.81 18.34 -6.06
N ASN A 2 37.30 19.12 -5.12
CA ASN A 2 36.35 18.63 -4.11
C ASN A 2 35.00 18.42 -4.82
N ASN A 3 34.62 17.17 -4.98
CA ASN A 3 33.23 16.81 -5.27
C ASN A 3 32.43 17.12 -3.99
N GLU A 4 31.95 18.33 -3.85
CA GLU A 4 30.87 18.64 -2.92
C GLU A 4 29.65 17.88 -3.45
N MET A 5 29.41 16.67 -2.90
CA MET A 5 28.11 16.04 -2.98
C MET A 5 27.17 16.97 -2.21
N SER A 6 26.47 17.83 -2.94
CA SER A 6 25.40 18.64 -2.36
C SER A 6 24.44 17.71 -1.62
N ASP A 7 24.14 18.06 -0.38
CA ASP A 7 23.13 17.35 0.42
C ASP A 7 21.85 17.18 -0.42
N PRO A 8 21.25 16.00 -0.42
CA PRO A 8 20.03 15.75 -1.20
C PRO A 8 18.96 16.76 -0.75
N GLN A 9 18.50 17.58 -1.69
CA GLN A 9 17.41 18.52 -1.45
C GLN A 9 16.09 17.74 -1.44
N ILE A 10 15.71 17.24 -0.27
CA ILE A 10 14.45 16.54 -0.08
C ILE A 10 13.55 17.40 0.81
N GLU A 11 12.40 17.78 0.29
CA GLU A 11 11.34 18.37 1.08
C GLU A 11 10.54 17.25 1.78
N GLU A 12 10.56 17.27 3.11
CA GLU A 12 9.97 16.22 3.93
C GLU A 12 8.67 16.70 4.55
N PHE A 13 7.58 16.02 4.23
CA PHE A 13 6.23 16.32 4.70
C PHE A 13 5.61 15.15 5.44
N TYR A 14 4.68 15.45 6.35
CA TYR A 14 3.74 14.46 6.88
C TYR A 14 2.30 14.96 6.78
N THR A 15 1.37 14.05 6.56
CA THR A 15 -0.07 14.32 6.57
C THR A 15 -0.77 13.43 7.58
N ILE A 16 -1.64 14.04 8.41
CA ILE A 16 -2.39 13.30 9.44
C ILE A 16 -3.70 12.84 8.81
N VAL A 17 -3.90 11.53 8.78
CA VAL A 17 -5.07 10.92 8.14
C VAL A 17 -5.49 9.65 8.88
N LYS A 18 -6.80 9.38 8.93
CA LYS A 18 -7.31 8.11 9.46
C LYS A 18 -7.10 6.99 8.44
N GLU A 19 -6.97 5.76 8.94
CA GLU A 19 -6.68 4.60 8.08
C GLU A 19 -7.70 4.42 6.95
N LEU A 20 -8.99 4.63 7.22
CA LEU A 20 -10.06 4.49 6.23
C LEU A 20 -10.04 5.58 5.13
N GLU A 21 -9.50 6.75 5.43
CA GLU A 21 -9.42 7.90 4.53
C GLU A 21 -8.07 7.96 3.79
N LYS A 22 -7.13 7.06 4.16
CA LYS A 22 -5.73 7.14 3.74
C LYS A 22 -5.57 6.94 2.24
N PHE A 23 -6.30 5.99 1.65
CA PHE A 23 -6.19 5.70 0.22
C PHE A 23 -6.72 6.86 -0.62
N ASP A 24 -7.90 7.39 -0.29
CA ASP A 24 -8.48 8.53 -1.01
C ASP A 24 -7.61 9.78 -0.86
N THR A 25 -7.10 10.04 0.35
CA THR A 25 -6.15 11.15 0.57
C THR A 25 -4.89 10.96 -0.26
N PHE A 26 -4.37 9.74 -0.36
CA PHE A 26 -3.18 9.44 -1.15
C PHE A 26 -3.41 9.64 -2.65
N THR A 27 -4.54 9.17 -3.19
CA THR A 27 -4.87 9.39 -4.60
C THR A 27 -5.08 10.87 -4.91
N ASN A 28 -5.70 11.63 -3.99
CA ASN A 28 -5.81 13.08 -4.13
C ASN A 28 -4.43 13.77 -4.20
N PHE A 29 -3.43 13.29 -3.43
CA PHE A 29 -2.07 13.79 -3.56
C PHE A 29 -1.44 13.41 -4.90
N LEU A 30 -1.69 12.20 -5.42
CA LEU A 30 -1.20 11.81 -6.74
C LEU A 30 -1.78 12.69 -7.85
N ASP A 31 -3.08 13.01 -7.77
CA ASP A 31 -3.76 13.87 -8.74
C ASP A 31 -3.20 15.31 -8.72
N VAL A 32 -2.92 15.86 -7.53
CA VAL A 32 -2.42 17.23 -7.39
C VAL A 32 -0.93 17.35 -7.66
N HIS A 33 -0.12 16.37 -7.20
CA HIS A 33 1.33 16.43 -7.37
C HIS A 33 1.79 15.95 -8.75
N GLN A 34 1.01 15.09 -9.41
CA GLN A 34 1.33 14.52 -10.73
C GLN A 34 2.78 14.05 -10.86
N PRO A 35 3.24 13.12 -9.99
CA PRO A 35 4.64 12.74 -9.96
C PRO A 35 5.09 12.11 -11.27
N GLU A 36 6.24 12.55 -11.80
CA GLU A 36 6.87 11.89 -12.98
C GLU A 36 7.12 10.42 -12.67
N LEU A 37 7.85 10.14 -11.59
CA LEU A 37 8.10 8.81 -11.06
C LEU A 37 7.95 8.84 -9.54
N ALA A 38 7.18 7.89 -9.00
CA ALA A 38 6.94 7.78 -7.56
C ALA A 38 7.23 6.37 -7.03
N ILE A 39 7.77 6.30 -5.81
CA ILE A 39 7.80 5.06 -5.03
C ILE A 39 6.86 5.21 -3.84
N VAL A 40 6.02 4.19 -3.65
CA VAL A 40 5.04 4.10 -2.56
C VAL A 40 5.44 2.96 -1.64
N PHE A 41 5.66 3.24 -0.36
CA PHE A 41 6.04 2.23 0.60
C PHE A 41 4.85 1.73 1.42
N GLY A 42 4.56 0.43 1.28
CA GLY A 42 3.64 -0.31 2.12
C GLY A 42 4.37 -1.19 3.13
N ARG A 43 3.79 -1.37 4.32
CA ARG A 43 4.41 -2.12 5.42
C ARG A 43 4.50 -3.62 5.16
N THR A 44 3.50 -4.20 4.49
CA THR A 44 3.38 -5.64 4.26
C THR A 44 3.27 -5.97 2.77
N LYS A 45 3.59 -7.21 2.40
CA LYS A 45 3.40 -7.72 1.03
C LYS A 45 1.94 -7.59 0.59
N ARG A 46 1.01 -7.99 1.46
CA ARG A 46 -0.42 -7.86 1.23
C ARG A 46 -0.83 -6.41 0.98
N ARG A 47 -0.32 -5.46 1.78
CA ARG A 47 -0.57 -4.02 1.57
C ARG A 47 -0.08 -3.56 0.21
N VAL A 48 1.09 -4.04 -0.24
CA VAL A 48 1.63 -3.74 -1.57
C VAL A 48 0.70 -4.26 -2.66
N ASP A 49 0.22 -5.51 -2.56
CA ASP A 49 -0.71 -6.10 -3.53
C ASP A 49 -2.04 -5.35 -3.58
N GLU A 50 -2.63 -5.06 -2.41
CA GLU A 50 -3.87 -4.31 -2.30
C GLU A 50 -3.75 -2.90 -2.88
N LEU A 51 -2.70 -2.15 -2.52
CA LEU A 51 -2.43 -0.82 -3.05
C LEU A 51 -2.21 -0.83 -4.56
N THR A 52 -1.44 -1.78 -5.07
CA THR A 52 -1.19 -1.91 -6.51
C THR A 52 -2.48 -2.15 -7.26
N SER A 53 -3.29 -3.11 -6.81
CA SER A 53 -4.57 -3.43 -7.42
C SER A 53 -5.53 -2.24 -7.38
N ALA A 54 -5.57 -1.55 -6.25
CA ALA A 54 -6.39 -0.37 -6.03
C ALA A 54 -6.00 0.80 -6.96
N LEU A 55 -4.70 1.06 -7.10
CA LEU A 55 -4.18 2.09 -8.01
C LEU A 55 -4.49 1.77 -9.48
N ILE A 56 -4.29 0.51 -9.89
CA ILE A 56 -4.62 0.07 -11.26
C ILE A 56 -6.11 0.25 -11.54
N SER A 57 -6.98 -0.13 -10.61
CA SER A 57 -8.44 0.02 -10.77
C SER A 57 -8.89 1.48 -10.82
N LYS A 58 -8.10 2.41 -10.29
CA LYS A 58 -8.26 3.88 -10.42
C LYS A 58 -7.54 4.46 -11.64
N GLY A 59 -7.04 3.63 -12.55
CA GLY A 59 -6.41 4.07 -13.79
C GLY A 59 -4.94 4.49 -13.70
N TYR A 60 -4.30 4.37 -12.51
CA TYR A 60 -2.88 4.69 -12.38
C TYR A 60 -1.99 3.57 -12.96
N LYS A 61 -0.87 3.94 -13.54
CA LYS A 61 0.14 3.01 -14.08
C LYS A 61 1.06 2.54 -12.95
N ALA A 62 0.61 1.55 -12.18
CA ALA A 62 1.30 1.04 -10.99
C ALA A 62 1.70 -0.43 -11.13
N GLU A 63 2.82 -0.81 -10.50
CA GLU A 63 3.23 -2.22 -10.31
C GLU A 63 3.75 -2.42 -8.88
N GLY A 64 3.53 -3.65 -8.36
CA GLY A 64 3.94 -4.03 -7.01
C GLY A 64 5.28 -4.74 -6.96
N LEU A 65 6.05 -4.48 -5.89
CA LEU A 65 7.35 -5.10 -5.66
C LEU A 65 7.48 -5.57 -4.20
N HIS A 66 7.44 -6.89 -3.97
CA HIS A 66 7.61 -7.49 -2.66
C HIS A 66 8.39 -8.81 -2.73
N GLY A 67 8.67 -9.42 -1.58
CA GLY A 67 9.57 -10.58 -1.50
C GLY A 67 9.05 -11.86 -2.16
N ASP A 68 7.74 -11.97 -2.45
CA ASP A 68 7.15 -13.20 -3.00
C ASP A 68 7.11 -13.21 -4.55
N ILE A 69 7.41 -12.11 -5.21
CA ILE A 69 7.50 -12.09 -6.66
C ILE A 69 8.78 -12.77 -7.16
N THR A 70 8.70 -13.44 -8.30
CA THR A 70 9.86 -14.10 -8.90
C THR A 70 10.92 -13.08 -9.34
N GLN A 71 12.17 -13.53 -9.44
CA GLN A 71 13.25 -12.67 -9.91
C GLN A 71 13.01 -12.15 -11.35
N ALA A 72 12.43 -12.98 -12.21
CA ALA A 72 12.06 -12.58 -13.57
C ALA A 72 11.04 -11.42 -13.56
N LYS A 73 9.96 -11.55 -12.76
CA LYS A 73 8.95 -10.49 -12.63
C LYS A 73 9.53 -9.22 -12.02
N ARG A 74 10.42 -9.33 -11.04
CA ARG A 74 11.13 -8.19 -10.45
C ARG A 74 11.90 -7.39 -11.50
N LEU A 75 12.66 -8.08 -12.36
CA LEU A 75 13.41 -7.45 -13.45
C LEU A 75 12.48 -6.81 -14.49
N GLU A 76 11.35 -7.44 -14.80
CA GLU A 76 10.32 -6.89 -15.70
C GLU A 76 9.75 -5.58 -15.14
N VAL A 77 9.31 -5.57 -13.87
CA VAL A 77 8.77 -4.39 -13.19
C VAL A 77 9.78 -3.24 -13.19
N LEU A 78 11.04 -3.52 -12.83
CA LEU A 78 12.09 -2.53 -12.83
C LEU A 78 12.37 -1.96 -14.23
N LYS A 79 12.32 -2.82 -15.27
CA LYS A 79 12.47 -2.36 -16.65
C LYS A 79 11.31 -1.47 -17.08
N LYS A 80 10.07 -1.83 -16.73
CA LYS A 80 8.89 -1.00 -17.01
C LYS A 80 9.01 0.37 -16.33
N PHE A 81 9.44 0.39 -15.06
CA PHE A 81 9.62 1.62 -14.29
C PHE A 81 10.73 2.52 -14.86
N LYS A 82 11.87 1.94 -15.25
CA LYS A 82 12.98 2.68 -15.87
C LYS A 82 12.66 3.23 -17.28
N ASN A 83 11.67 2.63 -17.96
CA ASN A 83 11.25 3.02 -19.32
C ASN A 83 9.93 3.82 -19.31
N ASP A 84 9.53 4.38 -18.17
CA ASP A 84 8.33 5.20 -18.00
C ASP A 84 7.01 4.51 -18.44
N GLN A 85 7.02 3.18 -18.54
CA GLN A 85 5.81 2.38 -18.84
C GLN A 85 4.86 2.31 -17.64
N ILE A 86 5.40 2.45 -16.45
CA ILE A 86 4.70 2.67 -15.19
C ILE A 86 5.36 3.86 -14.48
N ASN A 87 4.58 4.67 -13.81
CA ASN A 87 5.09 5.82 -13.07
C ASN A 87 4.99 5.65 -11.54
N ILE A 88 4.30 4.62 -11.06
CA ILE A 88 4.16 4.34 -9.63
C ILE A 88 4.68 2.93 -9.33
N LEU A 89 5.67 2.84 -8.46
CA LEU A 89 6.18 1.59 -7.93
C LEU A 89 5.76 1.43 -6.47
N VAL A 90 4.95 0.43 -6.17
CA VAL A 90 4.54 0.12 -4.79
C VAL A 90 5.46 -0.95 -4.22
N ALA A 91 6.13 -0.71 -3.10
CA ALA A 91 7.15 -1.63 -2.60
C ALA A 91 7.14 -1.81 -1.08
N THR A 92 7.64 -2.96 -0.62
CA THR A 92 8.06 -3.14 0.78
C THR A 92 9.52 -2.71 0.95
N ASP A 93 9.92 -2.35 2.18
CA ASP A 93 11.31 -1.98 2.50
C ASP A 93 12.32 -3.03 2.04
N VAL A 94 12.04 -4.31 2.34
CA VAL A 94 12.92 -5.43 2.00
C VAL A 94 13.10 -5.57 0.49
N ALA A 95 12.03 -5.38 -0.27
CA ALA A 95 12.10 -5.52 -1.73
C ALA A 95 12.78 -4.34 -2.40
N ALA A 96 12.65 -3.14 -1.83
CA ALA A 96 13.27 -1.93 -2.35
C ALA A 96 14.76 -1.80 -2.00
N ARG A 97 15.25 -2.51 -0.95
CA ARG A 97 16.68 -2.53 -0.60
C ARG A 97 17.51 -3.21 -1.69
N GLY A 98 18.65 -2.63 -2.01
CA GLY A 98 19.58 -3.17 -3.00
C GLY A 98 19.12 -3.02 -4.45
N LEU A 99 17.99 -2.36 -4.70
CA LEU A 99 17.58 -2.01 -6.05
C LEU A 99 18.16 -0.67 -6.46
N ASP A 100 18.66 -0.62 -7.69
CA ASP A 100 19.07 0.61 -8.34
C ASP A 100 17.81 1.37 -8.83
N ILE A 101 17.04 1.85 -7.85
CA ILE A 101 15.90 2.74 -8.05
C ILE A 101 16.24 4.02 -7.31
N SER A 102 16.60 5.05 -8.06
CA SER A 102 16.94 6.34 -7.51
C SER A 102 16.56 7.43 -8.49
N GLY A 103 16.46 8.67 -8.00
CA GLY A 103 16.11 9.82 -8.83
C GLY A 103 14.60 9.90 -9.15
N VAL A 104 13.75 9.24 -8.36
CA VAL A 104 12.30 9.46 -8.43
C VAL A 104 11.96 10.87 -7.94
N SER A 105 10.93 11.49 -8.49
CA SER A 105 10.46 12.81 -8.06
C SER A 105 9.81 12.76 -6.67
N HIS A 106 9.08 11.68 -6.37
CA HIS A 106 8.32 11.56 -5.13
C HIS A 106 8.53 10.23 -4.42
N VAL A 107 8.56 10.29 -3.09
CA VAL A 107 8.46 9.13 -2.20
C VAL A 107 7.23 9.28 -1.31
N TYR A 108 6.34 8.32 -1.36
CA TYR A 108 5.19 8.27 -0.49
C TYR A 108 5.36 7.14 0.54
N ASN A 109 5.47 7.47 1.81
CA ASN A 109 5.36 6.51 2.88
C ASN A 109 3.88 6.30 3.20
N PHE A 110 3.19 5.44 2.43
CA PHE A 110 1.78 5.12 2.69
C PHE A 110 1.61 4.55 4.09
N ASP A 111 2.50 3.66 4.49
CA ASP A 111 2.63 3.22 5.87
C ASP A 111 3.94 3.75 6.47
N ILE A 112 3.84 4.33 7.68
CA ILE A 112 5.00 4.84 8.40
C ILE A 112 6.00 3.69 8.65
N PRO A 113 7.32 3.90 8.44
CA PRO A 113 8.33 2.88 8.71
C PRO A 113 8.44 2.59 10.22
N GLN A 114 8.88 1.38 10.55
CA GLN A 114 8.97 0.94 11.96
C GLN A 114 10.19 1.53 12.68
N ASP A 115 11.18 1.97 11.95
CA ASP A 115 12.43 2.54 12.45
C ASP A 115 12.93 3.70 11.59
N THR A 116 13.81 4.52 12.16
CA THR A 116 14.33 5.74 11.53
C THR A 116 15.29 5.44 10.40
N GLU A 117 16.04 4.34 10.45
CA GLU A 117 16.95 3.94 9.38
C GLU A 117 16.17 3.57 8.11
N SER A 118 15.09 2.81 8.25
CA SER A 118 14.18 2.50 7.14
C SER A 118 13.60 3.78 6.52
N TYR A 119 13.25 4.77 7.33
CA TYR A 119 12.78 6.06 6.82
C TYR A 119 13.83 6.72 5.92
N THR A 120 15.06 6.86 6.41
CA THR A 120 16.15 7.48 5.66
C THR A 120 16.45 6.74 4.35
N HIS A 121 16.41 5.40 4.38
CA HIS A 121 16.59 4.57 3.19
C HIS A 121 15.46 4.74 2.16
N ARG A 122 14.22 5.00 2.61
CA ARG A 122 13.09 5.26 1.72
C ARG A 122 13.21 6.61 1.05
N ILE A 123 13.38 7.68 1.81
CA ILE A 123 13.46 9.03 1.26
C ILE A 123 14.71 9.22 0.39
N GLY A 124 15.80 8.51 0.70
CA GLY A 124 17.01 8.50 -0.14
C GLY A 124 16.81 7.91 -1.55
N ARG A 125 15.60 7.59 -1.97
CA ARG A 125 15.26 7.24 -3.37
C ARG A 125 14.99 8.48 -4.21
N THR A 126 14.68 9.60 -3.59
CA THR A 126 14.49 10.92 -4.24
C THR A 126 15.65 11.89 -3.88
N GLY A 127 15.63 13.08 -4.43
CA GLY A 127 16.60 14.13 -4.13
C GLY A 127 18.04 13.81 -4.55
N ARG A 128 18.26 13.00 -5.59
CA ARG A 128 19.58 12.60 -6.07
C ARG A 128 19.99 13.32 -7.34
N ALA A 129 21.31 13.40 -7.56
CA ALA A 129 21.92 13.99 -8.76
C ALA A 129 21.55 15.48 -8.98
N GLY A 130 21.38 16.23 -7.87
CA GLY A 130 21.05 17.66 -7.93
C GLY A 130 19.59 17.98 -8.27
N LYS A 131 18.72 16.96 -8.30
CA LYS A 131 17.27 17.15 -8.45
C LYS A 131 16.62 17.30 -7.07
N GLU A 132 15.62 18.17 -6.99
CA GLU A 132 14.75 18.26 -5.82
C GLU A 132 13.87 17.04 -5.70
N GLY A 133 13.54 16.65 -4.47
CA GLY A 133 12.72 15.49 -4.18
C GLY A 133 11.65 15.79 -3.13
N ILE A 134 10.50 15.17 -3.23
CA ILE A 134 9.39 15.30 -2.29
C ILE A 134 9.17 13.97 -1.58
N ALA A 135 9.10 14.00 -0.25
CA ALA A 135 8.74 12.85 0.57
C ALA A 135 7.50 13.17 1.41
N VAL A 136 6.43 12.41 1.25
CA VAL A 136 5.18 12.56 2.01
C VAL A 136 4.93 11.32 2.85
N THR A 137 4.75 11.49 4.16
CA THR A 137 4.46 10.40 5.10
C THR A 137 3.03 10.49 5.62
N PHE A 138 2.25 9.45 5.39
CA PHE A 138 0.87 9.33 5.88
C PHE A 138 0.88 8.77 7.30
N VAL A 139 0.30 9.50 8.23
CA VAL A 139 0.41 9.23 9.66
C VAL A 139 -0.97 9.17 10.30
N ASN A 140 -1.25 8.08 10.99
CA ASN A 140 -2.40 8.05 11.88
C ASN A 140 -2.15 8.98 13.10
N PRO A 141 -3.16 9.68 13.64
CA PRO A 141 -2.98 10.54 14.81
C PRO A 141 -2.24 9.89 15.99
N ILE A 142 -2.40 8.59 16.18
CA ILE A 142 -1.71 7.85 17.27
C ILE A 142 -0.25 7.51 16.96
N GLU A 143 0.18 7.67 15.71
CA GLU A 143 1.56 7.40 15.26
C GLU A 143 2.46 8.65 15.26
N MET A 144 1.96 9.81 15.70
CA MET A 144 2.73 11.07 15.71
C MET A 144 4.03 10.98 16.53
N ASP A 145 4.09 10.09 17.51
CA ASP A 145 5.33 9.88 18.27
C ASP A 145 6.46 9.27 17.41
N TYR A 146 6.12 8.54 16.32
CA TYR A 146 7.13 8.04 15.36
C TYR A 146 7.69 9.16 14.51
N ILE A 147 6.87 10.12 14.07
CA ILE A 147 7.35 11.31 13.36
C ILE A 147 8.38 12.04 14.20
N ARG A 148 8.08 12.32 15.48
CA ARG A 148 9.03 12.98 16.38
C ARG A 148 10.33 12.20 16.55
N GLN A 149 10.26 10.86 16.65
CA GLN A 149 11.46 10.02 16.72
C GLN A 149 12.31 10.09 15.46
N ILE A 150 11.67 10.12 14.28
CA ILE A 150 12.35 10.26 12.99
C ILE A 150 13.02 11.63 12.90
N GLU A 151 12.30 12.71 13.26
CA GLU A 151 12.83 14.09 13.29
C GLU A 151 14.04 14.20 14.23
N ASP A 152 13.91 13.67 15.45
CA ASP A 152 14.98 13.70 16.46
C ASP A 152 16.22 12.90 16.03
N ALA A 153 16.03 11.78 15.33
CA ALA A 153 17.13 10.94 14.85
C ALA A 153 17.84 11.55 13.64
N ASN A 154 17.09 12.20 12.75
CA ASN A 154 17.63 12.79 11.51
C ASN A 154 18.10 14.23 11.71
N GLY A 155 17.77 14.87 12.83
CA GLY A 155 18.08 16.29 13.08
C GLY A 155 17.35 17.27 12.16
N ARG A 156 16.32 16.84 11.46
CA ARG A 156 15.51 17.63 10.53
C ARG A 156 14.04 17.57 10.92
N LYS A 157 13.32 18.68 10.71
CA LYS A 157 11.89 18.76 10.95
C LYS A 157 11.12 18.52 9.66
N MET A 158 10.02 17.78 9.77
CA MET A 158 9.07 17.59 8.68
C MET A 158 8.01 18.68 8.74
N SER A 159 7.60 19.18 7.58
CA SER A 159 6.50 20.12 7.48
C SER A 159 5.15 19.38 7.48
N ALA A 160 4.17 19.93 8.21
CA ALA A 160 2.81 19.42 8.15
C ALA A 160 2.18 19.79 6.80
N LEU A 161 1.70 18.79 6.06
CA LEU A 161 1.01 18.97 4.80
C LEU A 161 -0.47 18.64 4.96
N ARG A 162 -1.34 19.60 4.66
CA ARG A 162 -2.78 19.32 4.68
C ARG A 162 -3.20 18.43 3.50
N PRO A 163 -4.20 17.58 3.65
CA PRO A 163 -4.81 16.90 2.53
C PRO A 163 -5.30 17.91 1.47
N PRO A 164 -5.18 17.61 0.18
CA PRO A 164 -5.68 18.46 -0.88
C PRO A 164 -7.19 18.69 -0.74
N HIS A 165 -7.65 19.91 -0.97
CA HIS A 165 -9.07 20.21 -1.00
C HIS A 165 -9.71 19.66 -2.29
N ARG A 166 -10.98 19.29 -2.22
CA ARG A 166 -11.73 18.80 -3.38
C ARG A 166 -11.61 19.72 -4.61
N LYS A 167 -11.58 21.03 -4.41
CA LYS A 167 -11.43 22.00 -5.51
C LYS A 167 -10.06 21.87 -6.20
N GLU A 168 -8.99 21.67 -5.43
CA GLU A 168 -7.62 21.49 -5.96
C GLU A 168 -7.53 20.20 -6.75
N VAL A 169 -8.13 19.12 -6.25
CA VAL A 169 -8.18 17.82 -6.94
C VAL A 169 -8.96 17.92 -8.26
N LEU A 170 -10.14 18.55 -8.25
CA LEU A 170 -10.92 18.74 -9.46
C LEU A 170 -10.16 19.58 -10.49
N GLN A 171 -9.53 20.67 -10.07
CA GLN A 171 -8.72 21.51 -10.96
C GLN A 171 -7.56 20.71 -11.58
N ALA A 172 -6.83 19.95 -10.76
CA ALA A 172 -5.72 19.12 -11.24
C ALA A 172 -6.17 18.07 -12.27
N ARG A 173 -7.33 17.44 -12.04
CA ARG A 173 -7.93 16.49 -12.99
C ARG A 173 -8.38 17.16 -14.29
N GLU A 174 -8.97 18.35 -14.23
CA GLU A 174 -9.33 19.13 -15.41
C GLU A 174 -8.08 19.49 -16.23
N ASP A 175 -7.01 19.90 -15.57
CA ASP A 175 -5.76 20.26 -16.25
C ASP A 175 -5.07 19.03 -16.85
N ASP A 176 -5.08 17.86 -16.18
CA ASP A 176 -4.61 16.59 -16.72
C ASP A 176 -5.40 16.16 -17.99
N ILE A 177 -6.73 16.35 -18.00
CA ILE A 177 -7.54 16.09 -19.19
C ILE A 177 -7.13 16.99 -20.36
N LYS A 178 -6.92 18.29 -20.12
CA LYS A 178 -6.49 19.23 -21.16
C LYS A 178 -5.13 18.83 -21.73
N GLU A 179 -4.16 18.49 -20.87
CA GLU A 179 -2.84 18.03 -21.29
C GLU A 179 -2.92 16.74 -22.12
N LYS A 180 -3.75 15.78 -21.70
CA LYS A 180 -3.98 14.54 -22.45
C LYS A 180 -4.57 14.84 -23.84
N VAL A 181 -5.56 15.71 -23.92
CA VAL A 181 -6.16 16.12 -25.20
C VAL A 181 -5.13 16.80 -26.10
N GLU A 182 -4.31 17.71 -25.59
CA GLU A 182 -3.22 18.34 -26.33
C GLU A 182 -2.24 17.31 -26.88
N ASN A 183 -1.84 16.34 -26.06
CA ASN A 183 -0.97 15.22 -26.44
C ASN A 183 -1.60 14.32 -27.52
N TRP A 184 -2.92 14.10 -27.50
CA TRP A 184 -3.62 13.36 -28.54
C TRP A 184 -3.73 14.16 -29.84
N MET A 185 -4.01 15.45 -29.75
CA MET A 185 -4.10 16.34 -30.92
C MET A 185 -2.76 16.50 -31.66
N SER A 186 -1.64 16.34 -30.94
CA SER A 186 -0.30 16.35 -31.55
C SER A 186 -0.03 15.12 -32.44
N LYS A 187 -0.83 14.04 -32.31
CA LYS A 187 -0.66 12.80 -33.07
C LYS A 187 -1.53 12.81 -34.30
N GLU A 188 -1.00 12.27 -35.40
CA GLU A 188 -1.78 12.12 -36.61
C GLU A 188 -2.90 11.07 -36.41
N SER A 189 -4.13 11.45 -36.73
CA SER A 189 -5.30 10.57 -36.62
C SER A 189 -5.49 9.76 -37.87
N GLU A 190 -5.92 8.50 -37.75
CA GLU A 190 -6.25 7.63 -38.87
C GLU A 190 -7.40 8.20 -39.72
N SER A 191 -7.29 8.06 -41.03
CA SER A 191 -8.31 8.58 -42.00
C SER A 191 -9.71 8.03 -41.70
N ARG A 192 -9.81 6.77 -41.22
CA ARG A 192 -11.08 6.16 -40.83
C ARG A 192 -11.73 6.91 -39.67
N LEU A 193 -10.96 7.29 -38.65
CA LEU A 193 -11.48 8.01 -37.47
C LEU A 193 -11.91 9.43 -37.87
N LYS A 194 -11.15 10.11 -38.73
CA LYS A 194 -11.52 11.43 -39.25
C LYS A 194 -12.87 11.40 -39.97
N ARG A 195 -13.15 10.35 -40.79
CA ARG A 195 -14.44 10.17 -41.46
C ARG A 195 -15.58 10.02 -40.44
N ILE A 196 -15.42 9.11 -39.45
CA ILE A 196 -16.42 8.90 -38.39
C ILE A 196 -16.65 10.20 -37.60
N SER A 197 -15.59 10.94 -37.27
CA SER A 197 -15.72 12.22 -36.61
C SER A 197 -16.53 13.22 -37.43
N THR A 198 -16.33 13.28 -38.77
CA THR A 198 -17.11 14.16 -39.64
C THR A 198 -18.59 13.76 -39.64
N GLU A 199 -18.90 12.46 -39.72
CA GLU A 199 -20.27 11.95 -39.64
C GLU A 199 -20.94 12.35 -38.32
N LEU A 200 -20.26 12.15 -37.18
CA LEU A 200 -20.76 12.51 -35.85
C LEU A 200 -20.97 14.02 -35.68
N LEU A 201 -20.05 14.86 -36.17
CA LEU A 201 -20.17 16.32 -36.09
C LEU A 201 -21.31 16.88 -36.98
N ASN A 202 -21.74 16.14 -38.03
CA ASN A 202 -22.90 16.51 -38.79
C ASN A 202 -24.25 16.14 -38.11
N GLU A 203 -24.21 15.16 -37.18
CA GLU A 203 -25.40 14.62 -36.53
C GLU A 203 -25.64 15.24 -35.16
N TYR A 204 -24.55 15.52 -34.41
CA TYR A 204 -24.60 16.00 -33.02
C TYR A 204 -23.98 17.40 -32.89
N ASN A 205 -24.37 18.11 -31.83
CA ASN A 205 -23.69 19.35 -31.44
C ASN A 205 -22.24 19.03 -31.02
N ASP A 206 -21.28 19.82 -31.47
CA ASP A 206 -19.87 19.64 -31.25
C ASP A 206 -19.50 19.68 -29.74
N VAL A 207 -20.07 20.60 -28.96
CA VAL A 207 -19.83 20.71 -27.50
C VAL A 207 -20.40 19.51 -26.77
N ASP A 208 -21.64 19.09 -27.11
CA ASP A 208 -22.30 17.96 -26.47
C ASP A 208 -21.55 16.64 -26.76
N LEU A 209 -21.09 16.47 -28.02
CA LEU A 209 -20.30 15.33 -28.47
C LEU A 209 -18.97 15.25 -27.69
N VAL A 210 -18.24 16.35 -27.63
CA VAL A 210 -16.97 16.41 -26.88
C VAL A 210 -17.21 16.18 -25.39
N ALA A 211 -18.24 16.78 -24.81
CA ALA A 211 -18.60 16.60 -23.38
C ALA A 211 -18.91 15.12 -23.07
N ALA A 212 -19.67 14.42 -23.93
CA ALA A 212 -19.97 13.00 -23.76
C ALA A 212 -18.70 12.14 -23.81
N LEU A 213 -17.78 12.41 -24.75
CA LEU A 213 -16.51 11.70 -24.85
C LEU A 213 -15.60 11.95 -23.64
N LEU A 214 -15.55 13.17 -23.11
CA LEU A 214 -14.80 13.52 -21.91
C LEU A 214 -15.42 12.89 -20.66
N GLN A 215 -16.74 12.80 -20.58
CA GLN A 215 -17.44 12.16 -19.47
C GLN A 215 -17.09 10.67 -19.38
N GLU A 216 -17.06 9.94 -20.48
CA GLU A 216 -16.64 8.53 -20.53
C GLU A 216 -15.19 8.36 -20.03
N LEU A 217 -14.31 9.29 -20.37
CA LEU A 217 -12.92 9.29 -19.89
C LEU A 217 -12.78 9.54 -18.38
N VAL A 218 -13.66 10.35 -17.81
CA VAL A 218 -13.68 10.68 -16.38
C VAL A 218 -14.31 9.54 -15.59
N GLU A 219 -15.48 9.04 -16.01
CA GLU A 219 -16.22 7.99 -15.30
C GLU A 219 -15.46 6.68 -15.23
N ALA A 220 -14.69 6.32 -16.26
CA ALA A 220 -13.84 5.13 -16.25
C ALA A 220 -12.86 5.09 -15.05
N ASN A 221 -12.53 6.24 -14.46
CA ASN A 221 -11.57 6.35 -13.35
C ASN A 221 -12.22 6.53 -11.97
N ASP A 222 -13.47 7.00 -11.88
CA ASP A 222 -14.11 7.39 -10.61
C ASP A 222 -15.01 6.31 -9.97
N GLU A 223 -15.58 5.37 -10.76
CA GLU A 223 -16.61 4.45 -10.27
C GLU A 223 -16.11 3.31 -9.35
N VAL A 224 -14.80 3.11 -9.20
CA VAL A 224 -14.30 2.01 -8.39
C VAL A 224 -14.13 2.43 -6.95
N GLU A 225 -15.10 2.04 -6.09
CA GLU A 225 -14.92 2.12 -4.64
C GLU A 225 -13.88 1.10 -4.19
N VAL A 226 -12.74 1.57 -3.70
CA VAL A 226 -11.65 0.73 -3.24
C VAL A 226 -11.60 0.74 -1.72
N GLN A 227 -11.72 -0.44 -1.12
CA GLN A 227 -11.52 -0.63 0.31
C GLN A 227 -10.27 -1.46 0.56
N LEU A 228 -9.26 -0.84 1.14
CA LEU A 228 -8.08 -1.55 1.61
C LEU A 228 -8.36 -2.22 2.95
N THR A 229 -7.71 -3.34 3.19
CA THR A 229 -7.77 -3.98 4.50
C THR A 229 -7.24 -3.04 5.59
N PHE A 230 -7.99 -2.93 6.68
CA PHE A 230 -7.57 -2.14 7.83
C PHE A 230 -6.29 -2.72 8.44
N GLU A 231 -5.22 -1.95 8.43
CA GLU A 231 -4.01 -2.26 9.19
C GLU A 231 -3.97 -1.46 10.49
N LYS A 232 -3.67 -2.17 11.57
CA LYS A 232 -3.52 -1.49 12.88
C LYS A 232 -2.34 -0.53 12.82
N PRO A 233 -2.53 0.73 13.24
CA PRO A 233 -1.44 1.65 13.42
C PRO A 233 -0.37 1.07 14.35
N LEU A 234 0.87 1.53 14.21
CA LEU A 234 1.94 1.12 15.10
C LEU A 234 1.59 1.48 16.55
N SER A 235 1.77 0.54 17.45
CA SER A 235 1.56 0.80 18.89
C SER A 235 2.57 1.82 19.38
N ARG A 236 2.15 2.72 20.30
CA ARG A 236 3.08 3.67 20.93
C ARG A 236 4.29 2.92 21.46
N LYS A 237 5.48 3.27 20.99
CA LYS A 237 6.72 2.84 21.63
C LYS A 237 6.72 3.53 23.00
N GLY A 238 6.56 2.76 24.06
CA GLY A 238 6.66 3.30 25.41
C GLY A 238 7.97 4.08 25.53
N ARG A 239 7.91 5.34 25.98
CA ARG A 239 9.08 6.06 26.48
C ARG A 239 9.80 5.09 27.39
N ASN A 240 11.08 4.80 27.10
CA ASN A 240 11.94 3.90 27.86
C ASN A 240 11.55 3.84 29.34
N GLY A 241 10.66 2.92 29.66
CA GLY A 241 10.42 2.54 31.04
C GLY A 241 11.74 1.95 31.54
N LYS A 242 12.46 2.66 32.37
CA LYS A 242 13.48 2.04 33.23
C LYS A 242 12.87 0.72 33.71
N PRO A 243 13.60 -0.41 33.64
CA PRO A 243 13.08 -1.64 34.19
C PRO A 243 12.69 -1.33 35.64
N SER A 244 11.40 -1.46 35.93
CA SER A 244 10.92 -1.34 37.30
C SER A 244 11.60 -2.48 38.04
N GLY A 245 12.69 -2.15 38.75
CA GLY A 245 13.36 -3.07 39.62
C GLY A 245 12.31 -3.65 40.55
N SER A 246 12.07 -4.92 40.41
CA SER A 246 11.30 -5.73 41.36
C SER A 246 11.90 -5.49 42.70
N ARG A 247 11.29 -4.58 43.47
CA ARG A 247 11.58 -4.45 44.88
C ARG A 247 11.06 -5.71 45.56
N ASN A 248 11.92 -6.73 45.63
CA ASN A 248 11.77 -7.88 46.50
C ASN A 248 11.73 -7.37 47.93
N ARG A 249 10.54 -7.09 48.44
CA ARG A 249 10.30 -6.81 49.84
C ARG A 249 10.37 -8.15 50.59
N ASN A 250 11.59 -8.56 50.94
CA ASN A 250 11.88 -9.59 51.88
C ASN A 250 11.49 -9.06 53.29
N SER A 251 10.24 -9.22 53.68
CA SER A 251 9.81 -9.01 55.03
C SER A 251 10.14 -10.27 55.86
N LYS A 252 11.29 -10.24 56.52
CA LYS A 252 11.52 -11.07 57.70
C LYS A 252 10.41 -10.79 58.73
N ARG A 253 9.57 -11.76 58.98
CA ARG A 253 8.84 -11.90 60.25
C ARG A 253 9.01 -13.30 60.77
N GLY A 254 9.45 -13.31 62.01
CA GLY A 254 9.94 -14.41 62.78
C GLY A 254 8.91 -15.50 63.05
N ASN A 255 9.48 -16.62 63.33
CA ASN A 255 8.88 -17.81 63.91
C ASN A 255 8.41 -17.58 65.35
N PRO A 256 7.36 -18.25 65.81
CA PRO A 256 7.46 -19.04 67.00
C PRO A 256 7.13 -20.51 66.74
N LYS A 257 7.96 -21.31 67.37
CA LYS A 257 7.85 -22.75 67.57
C LYS A 257 6.49 -23.11 68.16
N PHE A 258 5.90 -24.20 67.70
CA PHE A 258 5.12 -25.10 68.50
C PHE A 258 5.28 -26.54 68.03
N ASP A 259 5.75 -27.39 68.96
CA ASP A 259 5.80 -28.82 68.84
C ASP A 259 4.41 -29.45 68.89
N SER A 260 4.17 -30.52 68.11
CA SER A 260 3.71 -31.81 68.64
C SER A 260 3.32 -32.77 67.53
N LYS A 261 4.06 -33.85 67.50
CA LYS A 261 3.65 -35.27 67.40
C LYS A 261 2.29 -35.63 66.74
N SER A 262 2.33 -36.47 65.77
CA SER A 262 2.09 -37.92 65.81
C SER A 262 1.29 -38.45 64.62
N LYS A 263 1.81 -39.59 64.18
CA LYS A 263 1.15 -40.84 63.66
C LYS A 263 0.56 -40.87 62.23
N ARG A 264 1.27 -41.61 61.42
CA ARG A 264 0.94 -42.89 60.78
C ARG A 264 -0.47 -43.06 60.16
N SER A 265 -0.45 -43.35 58.83
CA SER A 265 -0.87 -44.63 58.19
C SER A 265 -0.89 -44.44 56.70
N LYS A 266 -0.16 -45.19 55.95
CA LYS A 266 -0.38 -46.44 55.22
C LYS A 266 -1.68 -46.48 54.44
N GLY A 267 -1.47 -46.74 53.12
CA GLY A 267 -2.47 -47.43 52.27
C GLY A 267 -2.42 -46.93 50.86
N TYR A 268 -1.74 -47.59 50.00
CA TYR A 268 -2.07 -48.61 49.00
C TYR A 268 -2.97 -48.14 47.86
N SER A 269 -2.37 -48.15 46.71
CA SER A 269 -2.60 -49.00 45.53
C SER A 269 -3.75 -48.54 44.63
N SER A 270 -3.54 -48.41 43.42
CA SER A 270 -3.47 -49.24 42.24
C SER A 270 -4.36 -48.74 41.11
N LYS A 271 -3.69 -48.67 39.94
CA LYS A 271 -4.17 -49.14 38.62
C LYS A 271 -5.62 -48.86 38.19
N LYS A 272 -5.80 -48.23 37.03
CA LYS A 272 -6.09 -48.99 35.79
C LYS A 272 -6.24 -48.07 34.55
N LYS A 273 -5.65 -48.54 33.51
CA LYS A 273 -5.84 -48.21 32.10
C LYS A 273 -7.32 -48.39 31.66
N SER A 274 -7.77 -47.59 30.71
CA SER A 274 -8.60 -48.16 29.63
C SER A 274 -8.55 -47.27 28.39
N THR A 275 -7.94 -47.82 27.40
CA THR A 275 -8.07 -47.56 25.97
C THR A 275 -9.50 -47.88 25.52
N LYS A 276 -10.07 -47.05 24.68
CA LYS A 276 -11.09 -47.48 23.72
C LYS A 276 -10.89 -46.77 22.37
N LYS A 277 -10.34 -47.55 21.47
CA LYS A 277 -10.59 -47.49 20.04
C LYS A 277 -12.07 -47.77 19.78
N PHE A 278 -12.66 -47.12 18.84
CA PHE A 278 -13.74 -47.73 18.04
C PHE A 278 -13.68 -47.25 16.60
N ASP A 279 -13.82 -48.23 15.76
CA ASP A 279 -13.66 -48.38 14.32
C ASP A 279 -14.73 -47.67 13.51
N ARG A 280 -14.34 -47.23 12.37
CA ARG A 280 -14.70 -47.50 10.99
C ARG A 280 -16.11 -48.08 10.73
N LYS A 281 -16.87 -47.41 9.91
CA LYS A 281 -17.80 -48.06 8.96
C LYS A 281 -18.01 -47.23 7.70
N GLU A 282 -17.44 -47.75 6.62
CA GLU A 282 -17.83 -47.50 5.23
C GLU A 282 -19.25 -48.04 4.94
N LYS A 283 -19.97 -47.34 4.06
CA LYS A 283 -20.91 -47.88 3.06
C LYS A 283 -21.15 -46.77 2.05
N SER A 284 -20.62 -46.78 0.87
CA SER A 284 -20.88 -47.47 -0.40
C SER A 284 -22.30 -47.42 -0.89
N SER A 285 -22.39 -47.00 -2.11
CA SER A 285 -23.34 -47.25 -3.21
C SER A 285 -24.15 -46.01 -3.58
N GLY A 286 -24.21 -45.60 -4.77
CA GLY A 286 -24.27 -46.03 -6.14
C GLY A 286 -25.02 -44.90 -6.81
N GLY A 287 -24.75 -44.46 -7.96
CA GLY A 287 -24.78 -45.02 -9.23
C GLY A 287 -25.43 -44.05 -10.20
N SER A 288 -24.73 -43.85 -11.35
CA SER A 288 -25.34 -43.73 -12.70
C SER A 288 -26.13 -42.46 -13.05
N ARG A 289 -25.91 -41.79 -14.06
CA ARG A 289 -25.39 -41.80 -15.43
C ARG A 289 -25.85 -40.51 -16.17
N PRO A 290 -25.36 -40.16 -17.33
CA PRO A 290 -25.37 -38.83 -17.91
C PRO A 290 -26.53 -38.60 -18.87
N MET A 291 -26.85 -37.35 -19.14
CA MET A 291 -27.65 -37.00 -20.29
C MET A 291 -26.99 -36.00 -21.23
N LYS A 292 -27.03 -36.45 -22.45
CA LYS A 292 -26.57 -35.93 -23.74
C LYS A 292 -27.12 -34.55 -24.08
N GLY A 293 -26.36 -33.92 -24.89
CA GLY A 293 -26.48 -32.70 -25.60
C GLY A 293 -27.78 -32.43 -26.38
N ARG A 294 -27.90 -31.14 -26.68
CA ARG A 294 -28.64 -30.68 -27.86
C ARG A 294 -28.00 -29.43 -28.42
N THR A 295 -27.34 -29.60 -29.54
CA THR A 295 -27.11 -28.61 -30.58
C THR A 295 -28.46 -28.13 -31.16
N PHE A 296 -28.59 -26.84 -31.36
CA PHE A 296 -29.49 -26.34 -32.40
C PHE A 296 -28.80 -25.18 -33.11
N ALA A 297 -28.62 -25.45 -34.39
CA ALA A 297 -28.24 -24.51 -35.43
C ALA A 297 -29.48 -23.84 -36.01
N ASP A 298 -29.21 -22.70 -36.65
CA ASP A 298 -29.98 -22.06 -37.73
C ASP A 298 -31.42 -21.61 -37.48
N HIS A 299 -31.63 -20.29 -37.65
CA HIS A 299 -32.55 -19.83 -38.73
C HIS A 299 -32.26 -18.36 -39.10
N GLN A 300 -31.91 -18.19 -40.36
CA GLN A 300 -32.01 -16.95 -41.13
C GLN A 300 -33.48 -16.47 -41.21
N LYS A 301 -33.69 -15.20 -40.99
CA LYS A 301 -34.37 -14.34 -41.95
C LYS A 301 -34.09 -12.88 -41.61
#